data_2392d49760efc1cd0beab1bcf9737678
#
_entry.id   2392d49760efc1cd0beab1bcf9737678
#
_cell.length_a   1.000
_cell.length_b   1.000
_cell.length_c   1.000
_cell.angle_alpha   90.00
_cell.angle_beta   90.00
_cell.angle_gamma   90.00
#
_symmetry.space_group_name_H-M   'P 1'
#
loop_
_entity.id
_entity.type
_entity.pdbx_description
1 polymer ?
#
loop_
_entity_poly.entity_id
_entity_poly.type
_entity_poly.pdbx_seq_one_letter_code
_entity_poly.pdbx_strand_id
1 'polypeptide(L)'
;VKVPSIGPAQAIYYDVAALNQCVKYIRQHNIQHPIVYILACRIGPFAAHFQKVIHKLGGKLYINPDGHEWMRAKWSVPVRKYWKISEQLMTKHCDLLICDSKNIEKYIHDEYGKYNPKTTFIAYGAETRKSKLTDDDSKLTAWYKEKGLSPKSYYLVVGRFVPENNYETMIREFMKSHSKR
;
A
#
# COMPACT_ATOMS: atom_id res chain seq x y z
N VAL A 1 -12.19 16.48 -2.79
CA VAL A 1 -11.03 17.30 -3.16
C VAL A 1 -10.89 17.32 -4.68
N LYS A 2 -10.88 18.52 -5.30
CA LYS A 2 -10.51 18.65 -6.72
C LYS A 2 -9.00 18.48 -6.83
N VAL A 3 -8.55 17.64 -7.73
CA VAL A 3 -7.13 17.29 -7.89
C VAL A 3 -6.64 17.80 -9.24
N PRO A 4 -5.63 18.67 -9.28
CA PRO A 4 -5.05 19.14 -10.53
C PRO A 4 -4.25 18.03 -11.22
N SER A 5 -4.21 18.05 -12.56
CA SER A 5 -3.40 17.10 -13.34
C SER A 5 -1.93 17.56 -13.36
N ILE A 6 -1.15 17.17 -12.35
CA ILE A 6 0.25 17.57 -12.14
C ILE A 6 1.21 16.38 -12.10
N GLY A 7 0.88 15.31 -12.81
CA GLY A 7 1.72 14.12 -12.88
C GLY A 7 1.95 13.45 -11.51
N PRO A 8 3.18 13.00 -11.21
CA PRO A 8 3.48 12.28 -9.95
C PRO A 8 3.18 13.06 -8.67
N ALA A 9 3.21 14.40 -8.73
CA ALA A 9 2.90 15.27 -7.59
C ALA A 9 1.40 15.29 -7.23
N GLN A 10 0.55 14.82 -8.13
CA GLN A 10 -0.90 14.75 -7.92
C GLN A 10 -1.29 13.98 -6.65
N ALA A 11 -0.65 12.85 -6.40
CA ALA A 11 -0.93 12.03 -5.22
C ALA A 11 -0.53 12.75 -3.92
N ILE A 12 0.60 13.45 -3.93
CA ILE A 12 1.07 14.25 -2.78
C ILE A 12 0.09 15.39 -2.50
N TYR A 13 -0.31 16.12 -3.54
CA TYR A 13 -1.29 17.20 -3.43
C TYR A 13 -2.61 16.68 -2.85
N TYR A 14 -3.11 15.55 -3.37
CA TYR A 14 -4.34 14.92 -2.87
C TYR A 14 -4.26 14.59 -1.39
N ASP A 15 -3.19 13.91 -0.96
CA ASP A 15 -3.02 13.47 0.42
C ASP A 15 -2.94 14.68 1.38
N VAL A 16 -2.19 15.73 1.02
CA VAL A 16 -2.11 16.97 1.81
C VAL A 16 -3.46 17.66 1.90
N ALA A 17 -4.18 17.78 0.78
CA ALA A 17 -5.49 18.42 0.73
C ALA A 17 -6.53 17.60 1.51
N ALA A 18 -6.49 16.26 1.42
CA ALA A 18 -7.36 15.37 2.17
C ALA A 18 -7.12 15.49 3.69
N LEU A 19 -5.86 15.55 4.13
CA LEU A 19 -5.51 15.76 5.54
C LEU A 19 -5.98 17.11 6.07
N ASN A 20 -5.86 18.19 5.28
CA ASN A 20 -6.41 19.49 5.66
C ASN A 20 -7.94 19.42 5.84
N GLN A 21 -8.65 18.72 4.96
CA GLN A 21 -10.09 18.50 5.11
C GLN A 21 -10.41 17.63 6.32
N CYS A 22 -9.61 16.58 6.59
CA CYS A 22 -9.74 15.75 7.77
C CYS A 22 -9.59 16.57 9.07
N VAL A 23 -8.56 17.40 9.16
CA VAL A 23 -8.34 18.30 10.30
C VAL A 23 -9.52 19.28 10.47
N LYS A 24 -10.02 19.85 9.37
CA LYS A 24 -11.19 20.71 9.38
C LYS A 24 -12.43 19.99 9.90
N TYR A 25 -12.66 18.77 9.42
CA TYR A 25 -13.78 17.92 9.85
C TYR A 25 -13.71 17.60 11.34
N ILE A 26 -12.53 17.19 11.86
CA ILE A 26 -12.31 16.92 13.29
C ILE A 26 -12.68 18.13 14.13
N ARG A 27 -12.25 19.33 13.74
CA ARG A 27 -12.57 20.59 14.45
C ARG A 27 -14.06 20.91 14.40
N GLN A 28 -14.68 20.82 13.24
CA GLN A 28 -16.09 21.17 13.05
C GLN A 28 -17.03 20.25 13.83
N HIS A 29 -16.66 18.98 14.01
CA HIS A 29 -17.47 17.99 14.73
C HIS A 29 -17.00 17.75 16.16
N ASN A 30 -16.02 18.55 16.63
CA ASN A 30 -15.47 18.44 17.98
C ASN A 30 -15.08 17.01 18.39
N ILE A 31 -14.44 16.28 17.45
CA ILE A 31 -14.04 14.88 17.65
C ILE A 31 -12.92 14.83 18.67
N GLN A 32 -13.16 14.11 19.78
CA GLN A 32 -12.18 13.94 20.86
C GLN A 32 -11.25 12.76 20.56
N HIS A 33 -9.95 12.93 20.84
CA HIS A 33 -8.91 11.90 20.67
C HIS A 33 -8.88 11.24 19.28
N PRO A 34 -8.89 12.01 18.18
CA PRO A 34 -8.93 11.42 16.86
C PRO A 34 -7.66 10.61 16.54
N ILE A 35 -7.82 9.48 15.88
CA ILE A 35 -6.71 8.77 15.25
C ILE A 35 -6.78 9.05 13.75
N VAL A 36 -5.76 9.72 13.22
CA VAL A 36 -5.60 9.95 11.78
C VAL A 36 -4.64 8.91 11.23
N TYR A 37 -5.13 8.06 10.34
CA TYR A 37 -4.36 6.97 9.75
C TYR A 37 -4.08 7.24 8.27
N ILE A 38 -2.79 7.29 7.91
CA ILE A 38 -2.33 7.57 6.55
C ILE A 38 -1.79 6.28 5.93
N LEU A 39 -2.25 5.99 4.72
CA LEU A 39 -1.83 4.85 3.93
C LEU A 39 -0.76 5.28 2.91
N ALA A 40 0.48 4.89 3.13
CA ALA A 40 1.69 5.21 2.38
C ALA A 40 2.42 6.50 2.78
N CYS A 41 3.73 6.54 2.50
CA CYS A 41 4.65 7.58 2.96
C CYS A 41 4.86 8.72 1.93
N ARG A 42 3.77 9.38 1.45
CA ARG A 42 3.86 10.40 0.39
C ARG A 42 4.12 11.82 0.86
N ILE A 43 3.80 12.14 2.11
CA ILE A 43 3.74 13.53 2.57
C ILE A 43 4.82 13.88 3.59
N GLY A 44 5.97 13.20 3.53
CA GLY A 44 7.07 13.37 4.48
C GLY A 44 7.42 14.82 4.83
N PRO A 45 7.61 15.74 3.86
CA PRO A 45 7.90 17.15 4.15
C PRO A 45 6.83 17.85 5.01
N PHE A 46 5.60 17.33 5.02
CA PHE A 46 4.48 17.89 5.78
C PHE A 46 4.18 17.12 7.08
N ALA A 47 4.81 15.96 7.28
CA ALA A 47 4.49 15.03 8.38
C ALA A 47 4.60 15.69 9.76
N ALA A 48 5.69 16.41 10.03
CA ALA A 48 5.89 17.13 11.30
C ALA A 48 4.80 18.17 11.57
N HIS A 49 4.34 18.88 10.54
CA HIS A 49 3.27 19.86 10.65
C HIS A 49 1.95 19.18 11.04
N PHE A 50 1.55 18.14 10.30
CA PHE A 50 0.29 17.44 10.58
C PHE A 50 0.32 16.72 11.92
N GLN A 51 1.43 16.11 12.33
CA GLN A 51 1.58 15.53 13.66
C GLN A 51 1.30 16.58 14.76
N LYS A 52 1.94 17.75 14.67
CA LYS A 52 1.71 18.84 15.63
C LYS A 52 0.27 19.32 15.65
N VAL A 53 -0.36 19.43 14.48
CA VAL A 53 -1.77 19.87 14.40
C VAL A 53 -2.70 18.84 15.02
N ILE A 54 -2.49 17.56 14.73
CA ILE A 54 -3.29 16.44 15.27
C ILE A 54 -3.10 16.32 16.77
N HIS A 55 -1.87 16.45 17.28
CA HIS A 55 -1.60 16.47 18.73
C HIS A 55 -2.31 17.63 19.45
N LYS A 56 -2.35 18.82 18.84
CA LYS A 56 -3.12 19.96 19.40
C LYS A 56 -4.63 19.70 19.49
N LEU A 57 -5.13 18.73 18.73
CA LEU A 57 -6.52 18.27 18.78
C LEU A 57 -6.71 17.07 19.72
N GLY A 58 -5.68 16.73 20.51
CA GLY A 58 -5.70 15.57 21.41
C GLY A 58 -5.61 14.22 20.70
N GLY A 59 -5.26 14.22 19.42
CA GLY A 59 -5.24 13.02 18.57
C GLY A 59 -3.85 12.40 18.40
N LYS A 60 -3.80 11.36 17.55
CA LYS A 60 -2.57 10.64 17.16
C LYS A 60 -2.51 10.44 15.67
N LEU A 61 -1.29 10.46 15.13
CA LEU A 61 -0.99 10.21 13.72
C LEU A 61 -0.41 8.80 13.56
N TYR A 62 -1.14 7.92 12.89
CA TYR A 62 -0.69 6.58 12.53
C TYR A 62 -0.39 6.50 11.04
N ILE A 63 0.56 5.68 10.67
CA ILE A 63 1.00 5.54 9.27
C ILE A 63 1.18 4.06 8.94
N ASN A 64 0.68 3.64 7.77
CA ASN A 64 1.11 2.42 7.11
C ASN A 64 2.25 2.79 6.14
N PRO A 65 3.48 2.25 6.31
CA PRO A 65 4.59 2.59 5.44
C PRO A 65 4.46 2.04 4.01
N ASP A 66 3.50 1.14 3.75
CA ASP A 66 3.26 0.41 2.50
C ASP A 66 4.47 -0.46 2.10
N GLY A 67 5.60 0.06 1.91
CA GLY A 67 6.86 -0.65 1.72
C GLY A 67 7.57 -0.30 0.41
N HIS A 68 8.82 0.06 0.53
CA HIS A 68 9.83 0.22 -0.51
C HIS A 68 9.37 0.93 -1.80
N GLU A 69 8.39 1.87 -1.73
CA GLU A 69 7.90 2.57 -2.93
C GLU A 69 9.04 3.25 -3.72
N TRP A 70 10.09 3.68 -3.02
CA TRP A 70 11.29 4.26 -3.61
C TRP A 70 12.12 3.26 -4.45
N MET A 71 11.92 1.95 -4.30
CA MET A 71 12.61 0.92 -5.11
C MET A 71 11.90 0.62 -6.42
N ARG A 72 10.66 1.06 -6.62
CA ARG A 72 9.87 0.68 -7.78
C ARG A 72 10.45 1.24 -9.08
N ALA A 73 10.59 0.36 -10.07
CA ALA A 73 11.21 0.66 -11.36
C ALA A 73 10.49 1.76 -12.16
N LYS A 74 9.20 1.96 -11.92
CA LYS A 74 8.39 3.00 -12.59
C LYS A 74 8.81 4.44 -12.28
N TRP A 75 9.59 4.66 -11.20
CA TRP A 75 9.96 5.99 -10.75
C TRP A 75 11.34 6.41 -11.25
N SER A 76 11.45 7.65 -11.71
CA SER A 76 12.73 8.29 -12.03
C SER A 76 13.60 8.49 -10.76
N VAL A 77 14.91 8.65 -10.93
CA VAL A 77 15.83 8.81 -9.79
C VAL A 77 15.44 9.95 -8.84
N PRO A 78 15.06 11.17 -9.29
CA PRO A 78 14.62 12.22 -8.37
C PRO A 78 13.37 11.85 -7.57
N VAL A 79 12.40 11.17 -8.21
CA VAL A 79 11.18 10.72 -7.55
C VAL A 79 11.49 9.65 -6.50
N ARG A 80 12.40 8.72 -6.80
CA ARG A 80 12.85 7.68 -5.84
C ARG A 80 13.52 8.31 -4.61
N LYS A 81 14.37 9.33 -4.81
CA LYS A 81 14.98 10.11 -3.72
C LYS A 81 13.91 10.79 -2.85
N TYR A 82 12.92 11.41 -3.48
CA TYR A 82 11.79 12.01 -2.76
C TYR A 82 11.09 10.97 -1.89
N TRP A 83 10.74 9.80 -2.43
CA TRP A 83 10.08 8.73 -1.70
C TRP A 83 10.89 8.28 -0.48
N LYS A 84 12.21 8.08 -0.64
CA LYS A 84 13.09 7.67 0.46
C LYS A 84 13.14 8.70 1.59
N ILE A 85 13.27 9.99 1.23
CA ILE A 85 13.26 11.10 2.20
C ILE A 85 11.88 11.21 2.86
N SER A 86 10.81 11.07 2.08
CA SER A 86 9.44 11.14 2.59
C SER A 86 9.15 10.01 3.59
N GLU A 87 9.53 8.77 3.29
CA GLU A 87 9.43 7.62 4.19
C GLU A 87 10.18 7.88 5.51
N GLN A 88 11.42 8.37 5.42
CA GLN A 88 12.23 8.74 6.60
C GLN A 88 11.54 9.79 7.48
N LEU A 89 11.01 10.86 6.87
CA LEU A 89 10.35 11.95 7.59
C LEU A 89 9.03 11.49 8.22
N MET A 90 8.27 10.68 7.52
CA MET A 90 7.02 10.14 8.04
C MET A 90 7.26 9.14 9.18
N THR A 91 8.27 8.29 9.07
CA THR A 91 8.71 7.41 10.16
C THR A 91 9.12 8.21 11.40
N LYS A 92 9.86 9.30 11.21
CA LYS A 92 10.29 10.17 12.31
C LYS A 92 9.12 10.92 12.99
N HIS A 93 8.09 11.26 12.22
CA HIS A 93 7.01 12.16 12.66
C HIS A 93 5.65 11.47 12.66
N CYS A 94 5.58 10.26 13.22
CA CYS A 94 4.34 9.55 13.51
C CYS A 94 4.33 9.06 14.97
N ASP A 95 3.16 8.66 15.44
CA ASP A 95 3.00 8.10 16.77
C ASP A 95 3.05 6.57 16.75
N LEU A 96 2.67 5.96 15.63
CA LEU A 96 2.70 4.51 15.41
C LEU A 96 2.79 4.20 13.91
N LEU A 97 3.67 3.27 13.55
CA LEU A 97 3.69 2.63 12.25
C LEU A 97 2.95 1.29 12.31
N ILE A 98 1.95 1.13 11.47
CA ILE A 98 1.21 -0.13 11.31
C ILE A 98 1.75 -0.81 10.06
N CYS A 99 2.61 -1.80 10.26
CA CYS A 99 3.24 -2.55 9.19
C CYS A 99 2.36 -3.73 8.78
N ASP A 100 2.15 -3.94 7.49
CA ASP A 100 1.35 -5.04 6.94
C ASP A 100 2.11 -6.37 6.86
N SER A 101 3.42 -6.32 7.07
CA SER A 101 4.34 -7.45 7.01
C SER A 101 5.40 -7.34 8.10
N LYS A 102 5.76 -8.47 8.69
CA LYS A 102 6.90 -8.56 9.63
C LYS A 102 8.23 -8.16 8.97
N ASN A 103 8.37 -8.38 7.67
CA ASN A 103 9.55 -7.94 6.93
C ASN A 103 9.62 -6.42 6.80
N ILE A 104 8.47 -5.75 6.60
CA ILE A 104 8.40 -4.28 6.61
C ILE A 104 8.68 -3.73 8.00
N GLU A 105 8.12 -4.34 9.04
CA GLU A 105 8.42 -3.93 10.43
C GLU A 105 9.92 -4.04 10.72
N LYS A 106 10.54 -5.17 10.38
CA LYS A 106 12.00 -5.36 10.51
C LYS A 106 12.77 -4.30 9.72
N TYR A 107 12.41 -4.06 8.46
CA TYR A 107 13.04 -3.03 7.62
C TYR A 107 12.97 -1.64 8.25
N ILE A 108 11.82 -1.25 8.81
CA ILE A 108 11.66 0.05 9.49
C ILE A 108 12.63 0.17 10.67
N HIS A 109 12.80 -0.87 11.46
CA HIS A 109 13.75 -0.87 12.58
C HIS A 109 15.21 -0.86 12.11
N ASP A 110 15.55 -1.65 11.10
CA ASP A 110 16.91 -1.73 10.55
C ASP A 110 17.34 -0.38 9.93
N GLU A 111 16.46 0.26 9.16
CA GLU A 111 16.76 1.46 8.40
C GLU A 111 16.60 2.75 9.20
N TYR A 112 15.60 2.81 10.07
CA TYR A 112 15.20 4.02 10.79
C TYR A 112 15.27 3.89 12.31
N GLY A 113 15.93 2.88 12.84
CA GLY A 113 16.07 2.60 14.28
C GLY A 113 16.58 3.81 15.10
N LYS A 114 17.41 4.68 14.48
CA LYS A 114 17.88 5.93 15.10
C LYS A 114 16.75 6.90 15.54
N TYR A 115 15.54 6.75 15.02
CA TYR A 115 14.37 7.54 15.42
C TYR A 115 13.51 6.83 16.47
N ASN A 116 13.88 5.62 16.87
CA ASN A 116 13.13 4.78 17.81
C ASN A 116 11.63 4.67 17.44
N PRO A 117 11.31 4.24 16.19
CA PRO A 117 9.95 4.20 15.71
C PRO A 117 9.13 3.19 16.51
N LYS A 118 7.92 3.58 16.92
CA LYS A 118 6.94 2.63 17.46
C LYS A 118 6.26 1.93 16.31
N THR A 119 6.26 0.61 16.33
CA THR A 119 5.68 -0.23 15.28
C THR A 119 4.68 -1.23 15.84
N THR A 120 3.81 -1.70 14.98
CA THR A 120 2.97 -2.89 15.21
C THR A 120 2.73 -3.58 13.88
N PHE A 121 2.61 -4.90 13.92
CA PHE A 121 2.28 -5.70 12.75
C PHE A 121 0.78 -6.02 12.72
N ILE A 122 0.12 -5.63 11.65
CA ILE A 122 -1.27 -6.01 11.34
C ILE A 122 -1.33 -6.41 9.88
N ALA A 123 -1.45 -7.71 9.60
CA ALA A 123 -1.57 -8.21 8.23
C ALA A 123 -2.88 -7.74 7.58
N TYR A 124 -2.85 -7.58 6.26
CA TYR A 124 -4.09 -7.43 5.51
C TYR A 124 -4.98 -8.65 5.68
N GLY A 125 -6.27 -8.40 5.85
CA GLY A 125 -7.28 -9.44 5.84
C GLY A 125 -7.51 -9.98 4.42
N ALA A 126 -8.07 -11.17 4.35
CA ALA A 126 -8.53 -11.78 3.10
C ALA A 126 -9.98 -12.23 3.22
N GLU A 127 -10.69 -12.16 2.11
CA GLU A 127 -12.03 -12.75 2.03
C GLU A 127 -11.91 -14.28 2.01
N THR A 128 -12.39 -14.92 3.06
CA THR A 128 -12.28 -16.37 3.24
C THR A 128 -13.55 -17.13 2.86
N ARG A 129 -14.59 -16.43 2.42
CA ARG A 129 -15.83 -17.08 1.97
C ARG A 129 -15.55 -17.95 0.75
N LYS A 130 -16.05 -19.18 0.78
CA LYS A 130 -15.99 -20.06 -0.39
C LYS A 130 -16.81 -19.46 -1.53
N SER A 131 -16.37 -19.71 -2.76
CA SER A 131 -17.15 -19.40 -3.95
C SER A 131 -18.55 -20.03 -3.85
N LYS A 132 -19.56 -19.31 -4.33
CA LYS A 132 -20.91 -19.84 -4.51
C LYS A 132 -21.06 -20.62 -5.82
N LEU A 133 -20.06 -20.54 -6.71
CA LEU A 133 -20.05 -21.29 -7.96
C LEU A 133 -19.67 -22.75 -7.66
N THR A 134 -20.43 -23.67 -8.21
CA THR A 134 -20.13 -25.10 -8.25
C THR A 134 -19.35 -25.43 -9.51
N ASP A 135 -18.71 -26.60 -9.56
CA ASP A 135 -17.87 -26.99 -10.71
C ASP A 135 -18.66 -27.11 -12.03
N ASP A 136 -19.98 -27.33 -11.93
CA ASP A 136 -20.95 -27.42 -13.04
C ASP A 136 -21.69 -26.11 -13.32
N ASP A 137 -21.37 -25.00 -12.62
CA ASP A 137 -22.00 -23.72 -12.86
C ASP A 137 -21.80 -23.26 -14.33
N SER A 138 -22.92 -22.86 -14.96
CA SER A 138 -22.93 -22.50 -16.38
C SER A 138 -21.99 -21.34 -16.72
N LYS A 139 -21.75 -20.41 -15.79
CA LYS A 139 -20.80 -19.29 -15.98
C LYS A 139 -19.37 -19.80 -15.97
N LEU A 140 -19.05 -20.75 -15.10
CA LEU A 140 -17.72 -21.32 -14.99
C LEU A 140 -17.39 -22.22 -16.20
N THR A 141 -18.33 -23.05 -16.60
CA THR A 141 -18.19 -23.93 -17.78
C THR A 141 -18.09 -23.13 -19.09
N ALA A 142 -18.86 -22.03 -19.23
CA ALA A 142 -18.73 -21.13 -20.37
C ALA A 142 -17.37 -20.44 -20.41
N TRP A 143 -16.84 -20.01 -19.26
CA TRP A 143 -15.51 -19.41 -19.17
C TRP A 143 -14.39 -20.40 -19.54
N TYR A 144 -14.47 -21.65 -19.07
CA TYR A 144 -13.51 -22.69 -19.47
C TYR A 144 -13.52 -22.91 -20.99
N LYS A 145 -14.72 -22.98 -21.58
CA LYS A 145 -14.88 -23.14 -23.04
C LYS A 145 -14.30 -21.95 -23.78
N GLU A 146 -14.58 -20.73 -23.36
CA GLU A 146 -14.03 -19.50 -23.96
C GLU A 146 -12.51 -19.47 -23.94
N LYS A 147 -11.89 -19.92 -22.84
CA LYS A 147 -10.43 -19.91 -22.67
C LYS A 147 -9.74 -21.18 -23.21
N GLY A 148 -10.49 -22.15 -23.71
CA GLY A 148 -9.91 -23.44 -24.15
C GLY A 148 -9.27 -24.23 -23.04
N LEU A 149 -9.79 -24.10 -21.80
CA LEU A 149 -9.26 -24.74 -20.61
C LEU A 149 -10.18 -25.86 -20.14
N SER A 150 -9.62 -26.81 -19.38
CA SER A 150 -10.38 -27.79 -18.62
C SER A 150 -10.17 -27.58 -17.12
N PRO A 151 -11.17 -27.92 -16.28
CA PRO A 151 -11.02 -27.81 -14.83
C PRO A 151 -9.76 -28.51 -14.33
N LYS A 152 -9.02 -27.86 -13.43
CA LYS A 152 -7.79 -28.39 -12.82
C LYS A 152 -6.63 -28.68 -13.80
N SER A 153 -6.71 -28.21 -15.05
CA SER A 153 -5.68 -28.41 -16.09
C SER A 153 -4.87 -27.15 -16.41
N TYR A 154 -4.81 -26.19 -15.49
CA TYR A 154 -4.08 -24.95 -15.67
C TYR A 154 -3.47 -24.44 -14.37
N TYR A 155 -2.48 -23.57 -14.51
CA TYR A 155 -1.95 -22.79 -13.40
C TYR A 155 -2.45 -21.36 -13.49
N LEU A 156 -2.90 -20.80 -12.37
CA LEU A 156 -3.45 -19.45 -12.33
C LEU A 156 -2.53 -18.52 -11.54
N VAL A 157 -2.12 -17.43 -12.17
CA VAL A 157 -1.42 -16.33 -11.49
C VAL A 157 -2.30 -15.10 -11.56
N VAL A 158 -2.63 -14.53 -10.41
CA VAL A 158 -3.46 -13.33 -10.30
C VAL A 158 -2.64 -12.19 -9.70
N GLY A 159 -2.57 -11.07 -10.40
CA GLY A 159 -1.86 -9.90 -9.91
C GLY A 159 -1.80 -8.77 -10.95
N ARG A 160 -1.19 -7.65 -10.57
CA ARG A 160 -0.94 -6.55 -11.50
C ARG A 160 0.19 -6.91 -12.46
N PHE A 161 0.01 -6.61 -13.75
CA PHE A 161 1.05 -6.84 -14.75
C PHE A 161 2.08 -5.71 -14.70
N VAL A 162 3.00 -5.81 -13.72
CA VAL A 162 4.07 -4.84 -13.45
C VAL A 162 5.41 -5.57 -13.33
N PRO A 163 6.55 -4.93 -13.63
CA PRO A 163 7.88 -5.57 -13.60
C PRO A 163 8.20 -6.24 -12.26
N GLU A 164 7.79 -5.65 -11.16
CA GLU A 164 8.05 -6.15 -9.80
C GLU A 164 7.40 -7.52 -9.52
N ASN A 165 6.36 -7.88 -10.27
CA ASN A 165 5.68 -9.18 -10.13
C ASN A 165 6.34 -10.31 -10.95
N ASN A 166 7.38 -10.01 -11.73
CA ASN A 166 8.22 -10.99 -12.43
C ASN A 166 7.46 -12.02 -13.30
N TYR A 167 6.35 -11.63 -13.93
CA TYR A 167 5.54 -12.54 -14.76
C TYR A 167 6.36 -13.22 -15.87
N GLU A 168 7.25 -12.48 -16.53
CA GLU A 168 8.11 -13.03 -17.56
C GLU A 168 8.99 -14.16 -17.03
N THR A 169 9.61 -13.96 -15.86
CA THR A 169 10.43 -14.98 -15.20
C THR A 169 9.59 -16.20 -14.83
N MET A 170 8.40 -15.99 -14.25
CA MET A 170 7.51 -17.10 -13.89
C MET A 170 7.12 -17.94 -15.12
N ILE A 171 6.72 -17.30 -16.22
CA ILE A 171 6.33 -17.99 -17.45
C ILE A 171 7.54 -18.73 -18.03
N ARG A 172 8.71 -18.08 -18.11
CA ARG A 172 9.93 -18.67 -18.68
C ARG A 172 10.37 -19.91 -17.89
N GLU A 173 10.40 -19.82 -16.56
CA GLU A 173 10.81 -20.94 -15.72
C GLU A 173 9.75 -22.07 -15.71
N PHE A 174 8.47 -21.73 -15.77
CA PHE A 174 7.41 -22.70 -15.93
C PHE A 174 7.56 -23.49 -17.25
N MET A 175 7.82 -22.80 -18.37
CA MET A 175 8.04 -23.46 -19.67
C MET A 175 9.25 -24.39 -19.64
N LYS A 176 10.33 -24.04 -18.92
CA LYS A 176 11.51 -24.92 -18.73
C LYS A 176 11.23 -26.14 -17.86
N SER A 177 10.27 -26.05 -16.95
CA SER A 177 9.98 -27.15 -16.02
C SER A 177 9.37 -28.38 -16.69
N HIS A 178 8.95 -28.26 -17.96
CA HIS A 178 8.24 -29.31 -18.71
C HIS A 178 7.03 -29.89 -17.96
N SER A 179 6.48 -29.14 -17.01
CA SER A 179 5.31 -29.57 -16.24
C SER A 179 4.12 -29.76 -17.16
N LYS A 180 3.56 -30.97 -17.15
CA LYS A 180 2.35 -31.32 -17.91
C LYS A 180 1.14 -31.25 -16.98
N ARG A 181 0.09 -30.53 -17.40
CA ARG A 181 -1.26 -30.61 -16.81
C ARG A 181 -2.30 -30.51 -17.88
#